data_debff311ede8ba707211d90699396411
#
_entry.id   debff311ede8ba707211d90699396411
#
_cell.length_a   1.000
_cell.length_b   1.000
_cell.length_c   1.000
_cell.angle_alpha   90.00
_cell.angle_beta   90.00
_cell.angle_gamma   90.00
#
_symmetry.space_group_name_H-M   'P 1'
#
loop_
_entity.id
_entity.type
_entity.pdbx_description
1 polymer ?
#
loop_
_entity_poly.entity_id
_entity_poly.type
_entity_poly.pdbx_seq_one_letter_code
_entity_poly.pdbx_strand_id
1 'polypeptide(L)'
;MTKKSIIISIISVICLVGIAAFVMYGCSGGKENEEKSGASGQITVISREEGSGTRDAFVEVMGITDEKGNDITADMAELTNSTSVMMSTVKGNKNAIGYVSLGSLSSDVKAVKLDGVAPSTATVKDGSYKLQRPFKIAYINAKLTDIDKDFISFIMSKQGEAVIAKEGYISTEAKEDYTGSGKKGTITIAGSTSVAPVMNVLADEYKKLNPDVKIEIQESGSSAGIESAMQGAVEIAMSSRELKEDEAKTLKSQTIALDGIAVIVNSSNTLDALTSEQVKNIFAGNVSAWEEVTK
;
A
#
# COMPACT_ATOMS: atom_id res chain seq x y z
N MET A 1 -16.86 4.15 72.26
CA MET A 1 -16.50 3.33 71.07
C MET A 1 -17.18 1.96 71.23
N THR A 2 -18.03 1.59 70.30
CA THR A 2 -18.83 0.36 70.37
C THR A 2 -18.01 -0.86 69.89
N LYS A 3 -18.27 -2.04 70.45
CA LYS A 3 -17.56 -3.31 70.10
C LYS A 3 -17.48 -3.56 68.56
N LYS A 4 -18.40 -3.04 67.77
CA LYS A 4 -18.38 -3.09 66.30
C LYS A 4 -17.24 -2.29 65.67
N SER A 5 -16.88 -1.13 66.22
CA SER A 5 -15.77 -0.31 65.70
C SER A 5 -14.40 -0.95 65.91
N ILE A 6 -14.24 -1.72 66.97
CA ILE A 6 -12.97 -2.42 67.31
C ILE A 6 -12.76 -3.61 66.37
N ILE A 7 -13.82 -4.34 66.00
CA ILE A 7 -13.74 -5.51 65.10
C ILE A 7 -13.41 -5.03 63.68
N ILE A 8 -13.97 -3.92 63.23
CA ILE A 8 -13.67 -3.36 61.88
C ILE A 8 -12.20 -2.90 61.78
N SER A 9 -11.65 -2.28 62.85
CA SER A 9 -10.25 -1.87 62.89
C SER A 9 -9.28 -3.06 62.91
N ILE A 10 -9.61 -4.17 63.58
CA ILE A 10 -8.76 -5.37 63.62
C ILE A 10 -8.75 -6.09 62.24
N ILE A 11 -9.89 -6.15 61.56
CA ILE A 11 -9.97 -6.77 60.23
C ILE A 11 -9.20 -5.94 59.20
N SER A 12 -9.24 -4.60 59.27
CA SER A 12 -8.47 -3.72 58.38
C SER A 12 -6.95 -3.87 58.55
N VAL A 13 -6.46 -4.07 59.76
CA VAL A 13 -5.02 -4.28 60.03
C VAL A 13 -4.54 -5.66 59.57
N ILE A 14 -5.36 -6.70 59.71
CA ILE A 14 -5.01 -8.03 59.20
C ILE A 14 -4.97 -8.09 57.66
N CYS A 15 -5.89 -7.39 56.98
CA CYS A 15 -5.84 -7.29 55.52
C CYS A 15 -4.60 -6.52 54.99
N LEU A 16 -4.16 -5.46 55.68
CA LEU A 16 -2.96 -4.70 55.32
C LEU A 16 -1.67 -5.48 55.50
N VAL A 17 -1.56 -6.31 56.56
CA VAL A 17 -0.39 -7.15 56.77
C VAL A 17 -0.36 -8.34 55.81
N GLY A 18 -1.52 -8.90 55.43
CA GLY A 18 -1.62 -9.97 54.44
C GLY A 18 -1.18 -9.51 53.02
N ILE A 19 -1.53 -8.28 52.63
CA ILE A 19 -1.14 -7.70 51.34
C ILE A 19 0.36 -7.37 51.32
N ALA A 20 0.95 -6.89 52.41
CA ALA A 20 2.38 -6.62 52.49
C ALA A 20 3.24 -7.92 52.48
N ALA A 21 2.76 -9.04 53.02
CA ALA A 21 3.46 -10.33 52.95
C ALA A 21 3.38 -10.97 51.56
N PHE A 22 2.30 -10.72 50.78
CA PHE A 22 2.16 -11.25 49.41
C PHE A 22 3.02 -10.45 48.41
N VAL A 23 3.27 -9.16 48.64
CA VAL A 23 4.14 -8.33 47.81
C VAL A 23 5.62 -8.61 48.00
N MET A 24 6.03 -9.12 49.17
CA MET A 24 7.44 -9.43 49.46
C MET A 24 7.90 -10.83 49.01
N TYR A 25 6.98 -11.72 48.65
CA TYR A 25 7.35 -13.06 48.15
C TYR A 25 7.26 -13.20 46.62
N GLY A 26 6.83 -12.16 45.93
CA GLY A 26 6.66 -12.10 44.45
C GLY A 26 7.80 -11.44 43.71
N CYS A 27 8.80 -10.86 44.37
CA CYS A 27 9.97 -10.26 43.74
C CYS A 27 11.21 -11.17 43.85
N SER A 28 11.10 -12.40 43.39
CA SER A 28 12.26 -13.15 42.92
C SER A 28 12.46 -12.76 41.47
N GLY A 29 13.47 -11.92 41.20
CA GLY A 29 13.75 -11.32 39.91
C GLY A 29 13.99 -12.37 38.84
N GLY A 30 12.96 -12.67 38.08
CA GLY A 30 13.09 -12.92 36.68
C GLY A 30 13.35 -11.55 36.01
N LYS A 31 14.56 -11.27 35.60
CA LYS A 31 14.74 -10.36 34.47
C LYS A 31 13.96 -11.00 33.33
N GLU A 32 12.74 -10.51 33.06
CA GLU A 32 12.19 -10.62 31.74
C GLU A 32 13.22 -9.89 30.86
N ASN A 33 14.13 -10.67 30.29
CA ASN A 33 14.68 -10.28 29.02
C ASN A 33 13.44 -10.11 28.13
N GLU A 34 13.05 -8.88 27.85
CA GLU A 34 12.38 -8.56 26.61
C GLU A 34 13.37 -8.96 25.50
N GLU A 35 13.47 -10.26 25.24
CA GLU A 35 13.89 -10.71 23.93
C GLU A 35 12.91 -10.02 23.00
N LYS A 36 13.42 -9.05 22.24
CA LYS A 36 12.78 -8.60 21.01
C LYS A 36 12.65 -9.86 20.17
N SER A 37 11.57 -10.62 20.38
CA SER A 37 11.29 -11.78 19.57
C SER A 37 10.95 -11.25 18.19
N GLY A 38 11.93 -11.28 17.32
CA GLY A 38 11.74 -11.03 15.90
C GLY A 38 10.64 -11.95 15.37
N ALA A 39 10.15 -11.69 14.20
CA ALA A 39 9.27 -12.63 13.54
C ALA A 39 9.96 -14.01 13.52
N SER A 40 9.24 -15.02 13.97
CA SER A 40 9.73 -16.40 14.06
C SER A 40 8.61 -17.33 13.64
N GLY A 41 8.99 -18.53 13.14
CA GLY A 41 8.04 -19.51 12.64
C GLY A 41 7.55 -19.22 11.23
N GLN A 42 6.39 -19.78 10.90
CA GLN A 42 5.88 -19.78 9.54
C GLN A 42 5.58 -18.37 9.02
N ILE A 43 6.09 -18.03 7.83
CA ILE A 43 5.80 -16.80 7.12
C ILE A 43 4.37 -16.85 6.58
N THR A 44 3.58 -15.80 6.81
CA THR A 44 2.29 -15.60 6.17
C THR A 44 2.49 -14.67 4.98
N VAL A 45 2.50 -15.22 3.79
CA VAL A 45 2.59 -14.43 2.54
C VAL A 45 1.23 -13.81 2.24
N ILE A 46 1.20 -12.48 2.13
CA ILE A 46 0.01 -11.73 1.74
C ILE A 46 0.24 -11.18 0.33
N SER A 47 -0.60 -11.57 -0.61
CA SER A 47 -0.56 -11.09 -1.99
C SER A 47 -1.83 -10.32 -2.35
N ARG A 48 -1.85 -9.78 -3.53
CA ARG A 48 -3.03 -9.12 -4.10
C ARG A 48 -3.77 -10.11 -5.01
N GLU A 49 -5.02 -9.79 -5.23
CA GLU A 49 -5.91 -10.49 -6.15
C GLU A 49 -5.38 -10.48 -7.60
N GLU A 50 -5.85 -11.40 -8.41
CA GLU A 50 -5.62 -11.37 -9.85
C GLU A 50 -6.21 -10.10 -10.47
N GLY A 51 -5.51 -9.50 -11.44
CA GLY A 51 -5.89 -8.22 -12.05
C GLY A 51 -5.45 -6.98 -11.25
N SER A 52 -4.81 -7.16 -10.10
CA SER A 52 -4.14 -6.07 -9.41
C SER A 52 -2.87 -5.66 -10.15
N GLY A 53 -2.84 -4.42 -10.67
CA GLY A 53 -1.62 -3.89 -11.30
C GLY A 53 -0.42 -3.79 -10.34
N THR A 54 -0.65 -3.78 -9.02
CA THR A 54 0.43 -3.86 -8.02
C THR A 54 1.02 -5.26 -7.98
N ARG A 55 0.18 -6.30 -8.05
CA ARG A 55 0.65 -7.69 -8.15
C ARG A 55 1.41 -7.89 -9.45
N ASP A 56 0.83 -7.49 -10.58
CA ASP A 56 1.46 -7.65 -11.89
C ASP A 56 2.87 -7.02 -11.91
N ALA A 57 3.00 -5.76 -11.47
CA ALA A 57 4.29 -5.07 -11.42
C ALA A 57 5.26 -5.70 -10.39
N PHE A 58 4.77 -6.12 -9.23
CA PHE A 58 5.58 -6.78 -8.21
C PHE A 58 6.15 -8.12 -8.71
N VAL A 59 5.30 -8.95 -9.28
CA VAL A 59 5.66 -10.26 -9.83
C VAL A 59 6.68 -10.12 -10.97
N GLU A 60 6.44 -9.18 -11.89
CA GLU A 60 7.32 -8.90 -13.01
C GLU A 60 8.71 -8.44 -12.54
N VAL A 61 8.78 -7.39 -11.72
CA VAL A 61 10.05 -6.80 -11.29
C VAL A 61 10.84 -7.73 -10.38
N MET A 62 10.15 -8.48 -9.50
CA MET A 62 10.80 -9.46 -8.62
C MET A 62 11.11 -10.80 -9.30
N GLY A 63 10.66 -10.99 -10.55
CA GLY A 63 10.86 -12.20 -11.30
C GLY A 63 10.17 -13.42 -10.67
N ILE A 64 8.99 -13.23 -10.06
CA ILE A 64 8.16 -14.30 -9.47
C ILE A 64 7.35 -14.97 -10.59
N THR A 65 8.06 -15.43 -11.61
CA THR A 65 7.48 -16.03 -12.82
C THR A 65 8.19 -17.33 -13.18
N ASP A 66 7.44 -18.22 -13.83
CA ASP A 66 8.02 -19.41 -14.47
C ASP A 66 8.74 -19.05 -15.78
N GLU A 67 9.32 -20.05 -16.45
CA GLU A 67 10.02 -19.89 -17.74
C GLU A 67 9.09 -19.36 -18.87
N LYS A 68 7.77 -19.47 -18.71
CA LYS A 68 6.78 -18.99 -19.67
C LYS A 68 6.26 -17.59 -19.32
N GLY A 69 6.72 -17.01 -18.20
CA GLY A 69 6.28 -15.72 -17.71
C GLY A 69 4.98 -15.76 -16.88
N ASN A 70 4.48 -16.94 -16.50
CA ASN A 70 3.30 -17.04 -15.66
C ASN A 70 3.67 -16.73 -14.20
N ASP A 71 2.78 -16.05 -13.49
CA ASP A 71 2.88 -15.76 -12.06
C ASP A 71 2.92 -17.06 -11.25
N ILE A 72 3.96 -17.24 -10.44
CA ILE A 72 4.15 -18.39 -9.54
C ILE A 72 4.04 -17.99 -8.07
N THR A 73 3.32 -16.93 -7.75
CA THR A 73 2.99 -16.62 -6.36
C THR A 73 2.38 -17.86 -5.70
N ALA A 74 2.86 -18.20 -4.51
CA ALA A 74 2.48 -19.41 -3.80
C ALA A 74 0.95 -19.52 -3.62
N ASP A 75 0.38 -20.68 -3.90
CA ASP A 75 -1.06 -20.94 -3.77
C ASP A 75 -1.59 -20.73 -2.35
N MET A 76 -0.70 -20.88 -1.34
CA MET A 76 -1.03 -20.64 0.08
C MET A 76 -1.02 -19.16 0.46
N ALA A 77 -0.68 -18.23 -0.44
CA ALA A 77 -0.69 -16.80 -0.16
C ALA A 77 -2.12 -16.32 0.13
N GLU A 78 -2.29 -15.58 1.22
CA GLU A 78 -3.54 -14.92 1.53
C GLU A 78 -3.76 -13.76 0.54
N LEU A 79 -4.93 -13.71 -0.10
CA LEU A 79 -5.23 -12.71 -1.12
C LEU A 79 -6.04 -11.56 -0.55
N THR A 80 -5.63 -10.35 -0.88
CA THR A 80 -6.34 -9.11 -0.53
C THR A 80 -6.75 -8.36 -1.79
N ASN A 81 -7.86 -7.65 -1.74
CA ASN A 81 -8.46 -6.97 -2.90
C ASN A 81 -8.20 -5.45 -2.93
N SER A 82 -7.42 -4.90 -2.00
CA SER A 82 -7.08 -3.48 -2.01
C SER A 82 -5.79 -3.20 -1.25
N THR A 83 -5.21 -2.01 -1.51
CA THR A 83 -4.02 -1.51 -0.80
C THR A 83 -4.26 -1.36 0.70
N SER A 84 -5.43 -0.88 1.11
CA SER A 84 -5.77 -0.69 2.53
C SER A 84 -5.97 -2.02 3.26
N VAL A 85 -6.58 -3.02 2.62
CA VAL A 85 -6.73 -4.36 3.20
C VAL A 85 -5.36 -5.03 3.33
N MET A 86 -4.47 -4.91 2.34
CA MET A 86 -3.08 -5.40 2.44
C MET A 86 -2.38 -4.86 3.69
N MET A 87 -2.40 -3.54 3.90
CA MET A 87 -1.77 -2.94 5.08
C MET A 87 -2.39 -3.40 6.40
N SER A 88 -3.74 -3.46 6.49
CA SER A 88 -4.41 -3.91 7.70
C SER A 88 -4.15 -5.38 8.02
N THR A 89 -4.06 -6.24 7.00
CA THR A 89 -3.72 -7.67 7.16
C THR A 89 -2.29 -7.83 7.68
N VAL A 90 -1.31 -7.13 7.07
CA VAL A 90 0.09 -7.18 7.53
C VAL A 90 0.23 -6.60 8.94
N LYS A 91 -0.47 -5.49 9.26
CA LYS A 91 -0.50 -4.92 10.61
C LYS A 91 -1.04 -5.92 11.64
N GLY A 92 -2.06 -6.69 11.29
CA GLY A 92 -2.72 -7.65 12.19
C GLY A 92 -1.98 -8.97 12.40
N ASN A 93 -0.96 -9.29 11.61
CA ASN A 93 -0.26 -10.57 11.66
C ASN A 93 1.26 -10.37 11.80
N LYS A 94 1.84 -10.79 12.93
CA LYS A 94 3.27 -10.63 13.26
C LYS A 94 4.19 -11.32 12.25
N ASN A 95 3.73 -12.39 11.61
CA ASN A 95 4.51 -13.19 10.67
C ASN A 95 4.23 -12.85 9.21
N ALA A 96 3.41 -11.81 8.96
CA ALA A 96 3.03 -11.43 7.61
C ALA A 96 4.17 -10.69 6.88
N ILE A 97 4.24 -10.96 5.58
CA ILE A 97 4.94 -10.17 4.58
C ILE A 97 3.98 -9.84 3.44
N GLY A 98 4.05 -8.63 2.94
CA GLY A 98 3.23 -8.16 1.82
C GLY A 98 3.93 -7.04 1.06
N TYR A 99 3.20 -6.35 0.20
CA TYR A 99 3.72 -5.23 -0.59
C TYR A 99 2.64 -4.19 -0.87
N VAL A 100 3.04 -2.91 -0.87
CA VAL A 100 2.14 -1.78 -1.11
C VAL A 100 2.82 -0.68 -1.93
N SER A 101 2.02 0.21 -2.51
CA SER A 101 2.50 1.49 -3.04
C SER A 101 3.23 2.28 -1.96
N LEU A 102 4.40 2.83 -2.30
CA LEU A 102 5.19 3.65 -1.39
C LEU A 102 4.42 4.89 -0.91
N GLY A 103 3.66 5.54 -1.81
CA GLY A 103 2.81 6.68 -1.45
C GLY A 103 1.65 6.34 -0.51
N SER A 104 1.29 5.05 -0.37
CA SER A 104 0.27 4.59 0.57
C SER A 104 0.85 4.10 1.90
N LEU A 105 2.19 4.07 2.05
CA LEU A 105 2.84 3.54 3.24
C LEU A 105 2.49 4.36 4.48
N SER A 106 2.11 3.69 5.57
CA SER A 106 1.86 4.30 6.87
C SER A 106 2.77 3.72 7.95
N SER A 107 2.83 4.37 9.10
CA SER A 107 3.58 3.89 10.28
C SER A 107 3.02 2.61 10.90
N ASP A 108 1.89 2.10 10.42
CA ASP A 108 1.25 0.88 10.91
C ASP A 108 2.02 -0.40 10.55
N VAL A 109 2.83 -0.33 9.50
CA VAL A 109 3.64 -1.44 9.00
C VAL A 109 5.10 -0.98 8.81
N LYS A 110 6.02 -1.92 8.74
CA LYS A 110 7.43 -1.66 8.53
C LYS A 110 7.81 -1.99 7.08
N ALA A 111 8.32 -1.00 6.35
CA ALA A 111 8.95 -1.25 5.06
C ALA A 111 10.38 -1.77 5.26
N VAL A 112 10.76 -2.82 4.54
CA VAL A 112 12.11 -3.39 4.57
C VAL A 112 12.93 -2.85 3.40
N LYS A 113 14.25 -2.75 3.59
CA LYS A 113 15.18 -2.45 2.50
C LYS A 113 15.21 -3.62 1.52
N LEU A 114 15.29 -3.32 0.25
CA LEU A 114 15.48 -4.30 -0.82
C LEU A 114 16.90 -4.14 -1.38
N ASP A 115 17.67 -5.22 -1.37
CA ASP A 115 19.09 -5.22 -1.78
C ASP A 115 19.92 -4.10 -1.10
N GLY A 116 19.61 -3.82 0.18
CA GLY A 116 20.25 -2.78 0.98
C GLY A 116 19.71 -1.37 0.76
N VAL A 117 18.82 -1.14 -0.22
CA VAL A 117 18.24 0.16 -0.54
C VAL A 117 16.89 0.34 0.15
N ALA A 118 16.71 1.42 0.90
CA ALA A 118 15.43 1.75 1.53
C ALA A 118 14.42 2.27 0.47
N PRO A 119 13.15 1.84 0.53
CA PRO A 119 12.11 2.42 -0.32
C PRO A 119 11.84 3.87 0.12
N SER A 120 12.07 4.81 -0.78
CA SER A 120 11.80 6.23 -0.57
C SER A 120 11.58 6.92 -1.92
N THR A 121 10.91 8.06 -1.91
CA THR A 121 10.74 8.90 -3.12
C THR A 121 12.10 9.25 -3.74
N ALA A 122 13.12 9.51 -2.92
CA ALA A 122 14.46 9.84 -3.40
C ALA A 122 15.12 8.66 -4.13
N THR A 123 15.09 7.45 -3.54
CA THR A 123 15.72 6.25 -4.10
C THR A 123 14.95 5.67 -5.30
N VAL A 124 13.65 5.91 -5.38
CA VAL A 124 12.86 5.62 -6.59
C VAL A 124 13.21 6.60 -7.70
N LYS A 125 13.30 7.90 -7.38
CA LYS A 125 13.61 8.95 -8.35
C LYS A 125 15.01 8.81 -8.97
N ASP A 126 16.02 8.48 -8.18
CA ASP A 126 17.39 8.29 -8.67
C ASP A 126 17.63 6.89 -9.28
N GLY A 127 16.64 6.01 -9.24
CA GLY A 127 16.67 4.66 -9.80
C GLY A 127 17.49 3.64 -9.01
N SER A 128 17.97 3.97 -7.80
CA SER A 128 18.65 3.03 -6.92
C SER A 128 17.70 1.97 -6.34
N TYR A 129 16.44 2.34 -6.04
CA TYR A 129 15.38 1.41 -5.66
C TYR A 129 14.70 0.84 -6.91
N LYS A 130 14.90 -0.46 -7.17
CA LYS A 130 14.50 -1.08 -8.45
C LYS A 130 13.02 -1.47 -8.53
N LEU A 131 12.38 -1.70 -7.39
CA LEU A 131 10.98 -2.11 -7.34
C LEU A 131 10.07 -0.88 -7.48
N GLN A 132 9.87 -0.45 -8.73
CA GLN A 132 9.12 0.73 -9.11
C GLN A 132 8.25 0.48 -10.34
N ARG A 133 7.25 1.32 -10.55
CA ARG A 133 6.26 1.18 -11.62
C ARG A 133 5.63 2.50 -12.00
N PRO A 134 5.07 2.65 -13.22
CA PRO A 134 4.29 3.82 -13.57
C PRO A 134 2.88 3.76 -12.94
N PHE A 135 2.37 4.93 -12.56
CA PHE A 135 0.95 5.18 -12.42
C PHE A 135 0.44 5.81 -13.71
N LYS A 136 -0.62 5.24 -14.25
CA LYS A 136 -1.17 5.65 -15.55
C LYS A 136 -2.66 5.92 -15.46
N ILE A 137 -3.10 6.82 -16.31
CA ILE A 137 -4.49 6.91 -16.75
C ILE A 137 -4.59 6.35 -18.17
N ALA A 138 -5.71 5.69 -18.47
CA ALA A 138 -5.96 5.14 -19.80
C ALA A 138 -7.42 5.40 -20.24
N TYR A 139 -7.64 5.63 -21.50
CA TYR A 139 -8.93 6.06 -22.04
C TYR A 139 -9.05 5.83 -23.55
N ILE A 140 -10.28 5.76 -24.06
CA ILE A 140 -10.55 5.80 -25.51
C ILE A 140 -10.58 7.26 -25.97
N ASN A 141 -9.52 7.74 -26.62
CA ASN A 141 -9.35 9.15 -26.96
C ASN A 141 -10.52 9.74 -27.79
N ALA A 142 -11.13 8.93 -28.66
CA ALA A 142 -12.27 9.38 -29.49
C ALA A 142 -13.59 9.51 -28.70
N LYS A 143 -13.67 8.93 -27.49
CA LYS A 143 -14.88 8.97 -26.64
C LYS A 143 -14.80 10.06 -25.57
N LEU A 144 -13.63 10.64 -25.32
CA LEU A 144 -13.48 11.69 -24.33
C LEU A 144 -14.31 12.93 -24.66
N THR A 145 -15.09 13.38 -23.72
CA THR A 145 -15.78 14.66 -23.76
C THR A 145 -14.81 15.81 -23.47
N ASP A 146 -15.26 17.04 -23.60
CA ASP A 146 -14.42 18.22 -23.33
C ASP A 146 -14.05 18.34 -21.84
N ILE A 147 -14.90 17.83 -20.93
CA ILE A 147 -14.60 17.87 -19.50
C ILE A 147 -13.58 16.79 -19.12
N ASP A 148 -13.60 15.63 -19.76
CA ASP A 148 -12.61 14.57 -19.53
C ASP A 148 -11.22 15.03 -19.97
N LYS A 149 -11.13 15.64 -21.15
CA LYS A 149 -9.90 16.23 -21.68
C LYS A 149 -9.36 17.33 -20.78
N ASP A 150 -10.25 18.14 -20.23
CA ASP A 150 -9.91 19.23 -19.33
C ASP A 150 -9.34 18.71 -18.01
N PHE A 151 -9.96 17.67 -17.42
CA PHE A 151 -9.44 17.02 -16.21
C PHE A 151 -8.08 16.35 -16.47
N ILE A 152 -7.92 15.66 -17.61
CA ILE A 152 -6.62 15.12 -18.01
C ILE A 152 -5.57 16.22 -18.14
N SER A 153 -5.94 17.37 -18.74
CA SER A 153 -5.04 18.52 -18.84
C SER A 153 -4.62 19.08 -17.48
N PHE A 154 -5.55 19.09 -16.51
CA PHE A 154 -5.24 19.46 -15.13
C PHE A 154 -4.26 18.46 -14.49
N ILE A 155 -4.51 17.15 -14.59
CA ILE A 155 -3.61 16.12 -14.06
C ILE A 155 -2.18 16.29 -14.60
N MET A 156 -2.06 16.58 -15.90
CA MET A 156 -0.79 16.73 -16.61
C MET A 156 -0.21 18.15 -16.54
N SER A 157 -0.80 19.06 -15.77
CA SER A 157 -0.33 20.43 -15.57
C SER A 157 0.65 20.55 -14.41
N LYS A 158 1.31 21.70 -14.27
CA LYS A 158 2.15 22.01 -13.10
C LYS A 158 1.39 21.94 -11.78
N GLN A 159 0.10 22.31 -11.78
CA GLN A 159 -0.77 22.20 -10.59
C GLN A 159 -1.03 20.73 -10.23
N GLY A 160 -1.34 19.89 -11.21
CA GLY A 160 -1.50 18.45 -11.00
C GLY A 160 -0.21 17.78 -10.52
N GLU A 161 0.94 18.13 -11.11
CA GLU A 161 2.25 17.65 -10.65
C GLU A 161 2.57 18.05 -9.22
N ALA A 162 2.26 19.29 -8.84
CA ALA A 162 2.46 19.75 -7.47
C ALA A 162 1.65 18.92 -6.46
N VAL A 163 0.42 18.53 -6.83
CA VAL A 163 -0.40 17.60 -6.04
C VAL A 163 0.27 16.24 -5.95
N ILE A 164 0.66 15.64 -7.06
CA ILE A 164 1.31 14.33 -7.14
C ILE A 164 2.58 14.29 -6.28
N ALA A 165 3.42 15.32 -6.39
CA ALA A 165 4.66 15.42 -5.62
C ALA A 165 4.40 15.59 -4.11
N LYS A 166 3.37 16.34 -3.73
CA LYS A 166 2.97 16.53 -2.32
C LYS A 166 2.47 15.23 -1.69
N GLU A 167 1.82 14.39 -2.47
CA GLU A 167 1.34 13.06 -2.03
C GLU A 167 2.47 12.00 -2.00
N GLY A 168 3.73 12.39 -2.26
CA GLY A 168 4.89 11.52 -2.10
C GLY A 168 5.23 10.67 -3.33
N TYR A 169 4.59 10.92 -4.48
CA TYR A 169 4.92 10.27 -5.74
C TYR A 169 5.92 11.09 -6.56
N ILE A 170 6.58 10.46 -7.53
CA ILE A 170 7.46 11.16 -8.46
C ILE A 170 6.62 11.61 -9.64
N SER A 171 6.47 12.95 -9.77
CA SER A 171 5.75 13.56 -10.88
C SER A 171 6.52 13.47 -12.20
N THR A 172 5.79 13.60 -13.29
CA THR A 172 6.35 13.84 -14.62
C THR A 172 6.70 15.33 -14.76
N GLU A 173 7.49 15.71 -15.75
CA GLU A 173 7.82 17.13 -15.95
C GLU A 173 6.73 17.84 -16.77
N ALA A 174 5.75 18.45 -16.09
CA ALA A 174 4.72 19.25 -16.72
C ALA A 174 5.23 20.63 -17.14
N LYS A 175 4.75 21.12 -18.27
CA LYS A 175 5.17 22.42 -18.85
C LYS A 175 4.08 23.47 -18.75
N GLU A 176 2.83 23.05 -18.79
CA GLU A 176 1.68 23.93 -18.90
C GLU A 176 1.08 24.25 -17.53
N ASP A 177 0.60 25.47 -17.36
CA ASP A 177 -0.19 25.88 -16.22
C ASP A 177 -1.68 25.61 -16.47
N TYR A 178 -2.42 25.26 -15.40
CA TYR A 178 -3.87 25.10 -15.45
C TYR A 178 -4.56 26.14 -14.54
N THR A 179 -5.54 26.87 -15.08
CA THR A 179 -6.20 27.98 -14.37
C THR A 179 -7.70 27.79 -14.12
N GLY A 180 -8.23 26.61 -14.43
CA GLY A 180 -9.66 26.34 -14.39
C GLY A 180 -10.34 26.68 -15.73
N SER A 181 -11.39 25.94 -16.07
CA SER A 181 -12.09 26.07 -17.35
C SER A 181 -13.56 26.47 -17.23
N GLY A 182 -14.11 26.45 -15.97
CA GLY A 182 -15.54 26.69 -15.72
C GLY A 182 -16.46 25.63 -16.34
N LYS A 183 -15.91 24.46 -16.72
CA LYS A 183 -16.69 23.35 -17.28
C LYS A 183 -17.54 22.70 -16.20
N LYS A 184 -18.55 21.96 -16.62
CA LYS A 184 -19.48 21.25 -15.75
C LYS A 184 -19.85 19.89 -16.34
N GLY A 185 -20.20 18.94 -15.49
CA GLY A 185 -20.58 17.59 -15.90
C GLY A 185 -20.07 16.55 -14.92
N THR A 186 -20.13 15.27 -15.33
CA THR A 186 -19.67 14.14 -14.52
C THR A 186 -18.58 13.41 -15.27
N ILE A 187 -17.53 12.99 -14.57
CA ILE A 187 -16.44 12.13 -15.03
C ILE A 187 -16.46 10.88 -14.18
N THR A 188 -16.49 9.70 -14.79
CA THR A 188 -16.38 8.41 -14.10
C THR A 188 -14.99 7.82 -14.31
N ILE A 189 -14.38 7.39 -13.21
CA ILE A 189 -13.02 6.86 -13.18
C ILE A 189 -13.05 5.52 -12.44
N ALA A 190 -12.39 4.50 -12.98
CA ALA A 190 -12.30 3.22 -12.28
C ALA A 190 -10.88 2.64 -12.37
N GLY A 191 -10.51 1.78 -11.41
CA GLY A 191 -9.28 1.01 -11.53
C GLY A 191 -8.46 0.86 -10.25
N SER A 192 -7.15 1.06 -10.39
CA SER A 192 -6.14 0.76 -9.39
C SER A 192 -6.40 1.39 -8.01
N THR A 193 -6.51 0.54 -6.99
CA THR A 193 -6.60 0.96 -5.57
C THR A 193 -5.32 1.62 -5.05
N SER A 194 -4.19 1.48 -5.75
CA SER A 194 -2.94 2.18 -5.43
C SER A 194 -2.87 3.58 -6.04
N VAL A 195 -3.56 3.81 -7.17
CA VAL A 195 -3.65 5.14 -7.82
C VAL A 195 -4.76 5.97 -7.20
N ALA A 196 -5.81 5.33 -6.70
CA ALA A 196 -7.00 6.01 -6.17
C ALA A 196 -6.69 7.09 -5.11
N PRO A 197 -5.77 6.90 -4.14
CA PRO A 197 -5.46 7.95 -3.17
C PRO A 197 -5.03 9.27 -3.83
N VAL A 198 -4.07 9.25 -4.74
CA VAL A 198 -3.63 10.47 -5.44
C VAL A 198 -4.68 10.99 -6.40
N MET A 199 -5.47 10.11 -7.05
CA MET A 199 -6.55 10.52 -7.94
C MET A 199 -7.67 11.25 -7.18
N ASN A 200 -8.00 10.83 -5.97
CA ASN A 200 -8.96 11.52 -5.11
C ASN A 200 -8.49 12.94 -4.78
N VAL A 201 -7.22 13.12 -4.41
CA VAL A 201 -6.66 14.45 -4.13
C VAL A 201 -6.63 15.32 -5.40
N LEU A 202 -6.26 14.75 -6.55
CA LEU A 202 -6.32 15.45 -7.85
C LEU A 202 -7.74 15.88 -8.19
N ALA A 203 -8.73 15.01 -7.98
CA ALA A 203 -10.14 15.32 -8.21
C ALA A 203 -10.64 16.45 -7.29
N ASP A 204 -10.23 16.44 -6.01
CA ASP A 204 -10.60 17.48 -5.06
C ASP A 204 -9.96 18.83 -5.39
N GLU A 205 -8.70 18.86 -5.80
CA GLU A 205 -8.03 20.11 -6.22
C GLU A 205 -8.63 20.65 -7.54
N TYR A 206 -8.96 19.75 -8.49
CA TYR A 206 -9.63 20.14 -9.73
C TYR A 206 -11.02 20.75 -9.47
N LYS A 207 -11.81 20.17 -8.57
CA LYS A 207 -13.15 20.68 -8.20
C LYS A 207 -13.09 22.06 -7.55
N LYS A 208 -12.01 22.44 -6.87
CA LYS A 208 -11.85 23.82 -6.34
C LYS A 208 -11.79 24.86 -7.47
N LEU A 209 -11.24 24.49 -8.61
CA LEU A 209 -11.15 25.35 -9.78
C LEU A 209 -12.37 25.22 -10.70
N ASN A 210 -13.11 24.11 -10.60
CA ASN A 210 -14.28 23.77 -11.42
C ASN A 210 -15.40 23.20 -10.55
N PRO A 211 -16.09 24.02 -9.75
CA PRO A 211 -17.02 23.57 -8.69
C PRO A 211 -18.26 22.85 -9.21
N ASP A 212 -18.62 23.02 -10.48
CA ASP A 212 -19.78 22.38 -11.11
C ASP A 212 -19.47 20.99 -11.70
N VAL A 213 -18.26 20.45 -11.43
CA VAL A 213 -17.86 19.13 -11.88
C VAL A 213 -18.06 18.10 -10.80
N LYS A 214 -18.65 16.96 -11.17
CA LYS A 214 -18.72 15.75 -10.36
C LYS A 214 -17.68 14.74 -10.87
N ILE A 215 -16.88 14.18 -9.98
CA ILE A 215 -15.94 13.10 -10.31
C ILE A 215 -16.28 11.91 -9.42
N GLU A 216 -16.54 10.75 -10.04
CA GLU A 216 -16.84 9.49 -9.39
C GLU A 216 -15.66 8.53 -9.60
N ILE A 217 -15.07 8.06 -8.50
CA ILE A 217 -13.89 7.19 -8.54
C ILE A 217 -14.28 5.84 -7.92
N GLN A 218 -14.01 4.76 -8.67
CA GLN A 218 -14.27 3.37 -8.26
C GLN A 218 -12.95 2.60 -8.17
N GLU A 219 -12.69 2.05 -6.99
CA GLU A 219 -11.51 1.23 -6.71
C GLU A 219 -11.79 -0.23 -7.04
N SER A 220 -11.52 -0.66 -8.29
CA SER A 220 -11.86 -1.98 -8.82
C SER A 220 -10.65 -2.86 -9.19
N GLY A 221 -9.42 -2.34 -9.05
CA GLY A 221 -8.20 -2.96 -9.56
C GLY A 221 -7.90 -2.53 -11.01
N SER A 222 -6.60 -2.60 -11.39
CA SER A 222 -6.14 -2.06 -12.69
C SER A 222 -6.83 -2.74 -13.87
N SER A 223 -6.88 -4.08 -13.91
CA SER A 223 -7.45 -4.82 -15.03
C SER A 223 -8.95 -4.57 -15.19
N ALA A 224 -9.71 -4.54 -14.09
CA ALA A 224 -11.14 -4.27 -14.14
C ALA A 224 -11.45 -2.83 -14.59
N GLY A 225 -10.65 -1.85 -14.14
CA GLY A 225 -10.78 -0.46 -14.61
C GLY A 225 -10.44 -0.30 -16.08
N ILE A 226 -9.38 -0.94 -16.56
CA ILE A 226 -8.97 -0.96 -17.97
C ILE A 226 -10.08 -1.57 -18.83
N GLU A 227 -10.63 -2.71 -18.41
CA GLU A 227 -11.73 -3.37 -19.11
C GLU A 227 -12.98 -2.46 -19.18
N SER A 228 -13.33 -1.81 -18.07
CA SER A 228 -14.45 -0.87 -18.02
C SER A 228 -14.26 0.30 -19.00
N ALA A 229 -13.02 0.84 -19.12
CA ALA A 229 -12.73 1.89 -20.10
C ALA A 229 -12.78 1.37 -21.55
N MET A 230 -12.29 0.16 -21.82
CA MET A 230 -12.37 -0.46 -23.15
C MET A 230 -13.82 -0.65 -23.59
N GLN A 231 -14.70 -1.02 -22.67
CA GLN A 231 -16.15 -1.14 -22.91
C GLN A 231 -16.83 0.24 -23.00
N GLY A 232 -16.19 1.31 -22.51
CA GLY A 232 -16.76 2.65 -22.43
C GLY A 232 -17.77 2.82 -21.31
N ALA A 233 -17.65 2.00 -20.25
CA ALA A 233 -18.44 2.13 -19.03
C ALA A 233 -17.90 3.22 -18.10
N VAL A 234 -16.63 3.58 -18.24
CA VAL A 234 -15.97 4.73 -17.58
C VAL A 234 -15.16 5.52 -18.61
N GLU A 235 -14.98 6.80 -18.36
CA GLU A 235 -14.20 7.69 -19.23
C GLU A 235 -12.70 7.47 -19.08
N ILE A 236 -12.24 7.22 -17.82
CA ILE A 236 -10.83 7.11 -17.48
C ILE A 236 -10.58 5.88 -16.62
N ALA A 237 -9.63 5.04 -17.02
CA ALA A 237 -9.10 3.97 -16.18
C ALA A 237 -7.87 4.43 -15.42
N MET A 238 -7.69 3.93 -14.19
CA MET A 238 -6.47 4.04 -13.40
C MET A 238 -5.69 2.72 -13.46
N SER A 239 -4.41 2.78 -13.80
CA SER A 239 -3.53 1.61 -13.82
C SER A 239 -2.25 1.86 -13.04
N SER A 240 -1.80 0.87 -12.30
CA SER A 240 -0.52 0.85 -11.59
C SER A 240 0.47 -0.15 -12.21
N ARG A 241 0.35 -0.36 -13.51
CA ARG A 241 1.23 -1.12 -14.38
C ARG A 241 1.19 -0.55 -15.80
N GLU A 242 2.09 -0.99 -16.65
CA GLU A 242 1.97 -0.76 -18.08
C GLU A 242 0.68 -1.42 -18.64
N LEU A 243 0.16 -0.87 -19.74
CA LEU A 243 -0.90 -1.55 -20.47
C LEU A 243 -0.33 -2.77 -21.21
N LYS A 244 -1.11 -3.84 -21.23
CA LYS A 244 -0.82 -5.01 -22.07
C LYS A 244 -0.97 -4.63 -23.54
N GLU A 245 -0.36 -5.43 -24.41
CA GLU A 245 -0.34 -5.14 -25.87
C GLU A 245 -1.74 -5.02 -26.48
N ASP A 246 -2.67 -5.87 -26.06
CA ASP A 246 -4.07 -5.84 -26.50
C ASP A 246 -4.83 -4.63 -25.97
N GLU A 247 -4.59 -4.25 -24.72
CA GLU A 247 -5.17 -3.06 -24.09
C GLU A 247 -4.71 -1.77 -24.81
N ALA A 248 -3.41 -1.70 -25.13
CA ALA A 248 -2.80 -0.55 -25.81
C ALA A 248 -3.26 -0.36 -27.28
N LYS A 249 -3.87 -1.39 -27.90
CA LYS A 249 -4.49 -1.27 -29.23
C LYS A 249 -5.79 -0.45 -29.17
N THR A 250 -6.48 -0.47 -28.04
CA THR A 250 -7.79 0.18 -27.85
C THR A 250 -7.67 1.48 -27.06
N LEU A 251 -6.80 1.50 -26.05
CA LEU A 251 -6.67 2.62 -25.12
C LEU A 251 -5.40 3.43 -25.39
N LYS A 252 -5.53 4.75 -25.34
CA LYS A 252 -4.40 5.65 -25.14
C LYS A 252 -4.11 5.73 -23.66
N SER A 253 -2.84 5.73 -23.26
CA SER A 253 -2.45 5.92 -21.86
C SER A 253 -1.46 7.05 -21.70
N GLN A 254 -1.43 7.63 -20.49
CA GLN A 254 -0.45 8.61 -20.05
C GLN A 254 0.07 8.24 -18.68
N THR A 255 1.38 8.33 -18.48
CA THR A 255 1.98 8.21 -17.15
C THR A 255 1.77 9.51 -16.39
N ILE A 256 1.16 9.42 -15.21
CA ILE A 256 0.91 10.58 -14.36
C ILE A 256 1.93 10.68 -13.22
N ALA A 257 2.50 9.55 -12.81
CA ALA A 257 3.52 9.49 -11.77
C ALA A 257 4.36 8.22 -11.89
N LEU A 258 5.52 8.22 -11.20
CA LEU A 258 6.27 7.02 -10.89
C LEU A 258 6.09 6.70 -9.39
N ASP A 259 5.84 5.44 -9.06
CA ASP A 259 5.62 4.94 -7.71
C ASP A 259 6.58 3.81 -7.38
N GLY A 260 7.09 3.78 -6.14
CA GLY A 260 7.79 2.63 -5.60
C GLY A 260 6.81 1.59 -5.03
N ILE A 261 7.17 0.31 -5.08
CA ILE A 261 6.46 -0.73 -4.33
C ILE A 261 7.32 -1.09 -3.11
N ALA A 262 6.82 -0.83 -1.91
CA ALA A 262 7.50 -1.20 -0.68
C ALA A 262 7.13 -2.63 -0.28
N VAL A 263 8.12 -3.48 -0.03
CA VAL A 263 7.92 -4.74 0.69
C VAL A 263 7.72 -4.41 2.15
N ILE A 264 6.63 -4.89 2.74
CA ILE A 264 6.21 -4.57 4.09
C ILE A 264 6.10 -5.81 4.97
N VAL A 265 6.42 -5.63 6.23
CA VAL A 265 6.23 -6.63 7.30
C VAL A 265 5.50 -5.97 8.47
N ASN A 266 5.04 -6.78 9.42
CA ASN A 266 4.48 -6.26 10.67
C ASN A 266 5.49 -5.37 11.39
N SER A 267 5.04 -4.31 12.06
CA SER A 267 5.91 -3.36 12.76
C SER A 267 6.75 -3.99 13.88
N SER A 268 6.31 -5.12 14.44
CA SER A 268 7.08 -5.90 15.44
C SER A 268 8.15 -6.82 14.83
N ASN A 269 8.19 -6.99 13.52
CA ASN A 269 9.21 -7.77 12.84
C ASN A 269 10.57 -7.05 12.92
N THR A 270 11.62 -7.75 13.36
CA THR A 270 12.96 -7.17 13.54
C THR A 270 13.79 -7.12 12.26
N LEU A 271 13.31 -7.74 11.18
CA LEU A 271 14.00 -7.79 9.90
C LEU A 271 14.11 -6.38 9.28
N ASP A 272 15.30 -5.94 8.91
CA ASP A 272 15.52 -4.61 8.33
C ASP A 272 15.71 -4.61 6.81
N ALA A 273 16.13 -5.73 6.24
CA ALA A 273 16.41 -5.85 4.82
C ALA A 273 16.14 -7.26 4.31
N LEU A 274 15.82 -7.33 3.03
CA LEU A 274 15.73 -8.57 2.23
C LEU A 274 16.46 -8.34 0.91
N THR A 275 17.02 -9.40 0.35
CA THR A 275 17.44 -9.39 -1.06
C THR A 275 16.26 -9.67 -1.99
N SER A 276 16.38 -9.25 -3.24
CA SER A 276 15.38 -9.57 -4.27
C SER A 276 15.16 -11.09 -4.39
N GLU A 277 16.21 -11.88 -4.26
CA GLU A 277 16.12 -13.34 -4.30
C GLU A 277 15.35 -13.91 -3.09
N GLN A 278 15.59 -13.38 -1.88
CA GLN A 278 14.83 -13.79 -0.69
C GLN A 278 13.34 -13.45 -0.85
N VAL A 279 13.01 -12.25 -1.33
CA VAL A 279 11.61 -11.87 -1.59
C VAL A 279 10.99 -12.81 -2.63
N LYS A 280 11.67 -13.07 -3.75
CA LYS A 280 11.20 -14.02 -4.76
C LYS A 280 10.91 -15.40 -4.15
N ASN A 281 11.86 -15.96 -3.38
CA ASN A 281 11.71 -17.29 -2.79
C ASN A 281 10.59 -17.37 -1.77
N ILE A 282 10.38 -16.31 -0.98
CA ILE A 282 9.26 -16.22 -0.03
C ILE A 282 7.92 -16.23 -0.78
N PHE A 283 7.77 -15.34 -1.77
CA PHE A 283 6.51 -15.21 -2.49
C PHE A 283 6.22 -16.39 -3.44
N ALA A 284 7.24 -17.08 -3.92
CA ALA A 284 7.09 -18.32 -4.68
C ALA A 284 6.87 -19.58 -3.78
N GLY A 285 6.89 -19.41 -2.44
CA GLY A 285 6.67 -20.51 -1.49
C GLY A 285 7.86 -21.45 -1.28
N ASN A 286 9.06 -21.10 -1.79
CA ASN A 286 10.29 -21.85 -1.62
C ASN A 286 10.89 -21.69 -0.22
N VAL A 287 10.55 -20.63 0.49
CA VAL A 287 10.93 -20.31 1.87
C VAL A 287 9.67 -20.06 2.66
N SER A 288 9.47 -20.80 3.75
CA SER A 288 8.23 -20.78 4.53
C SER A 288 8.40 -20.37 5.98
N ALA A 289 9.61 -20.23 6.47
CA ALA A 289 9.90 -19.82 7.85
C ALA A 289 10.90 -18.66 7.92
N TRP A 290 10.70 -17.75 8.88
CA TRP A 290 11.57 -16.59 9.05
C TRP A 290 13.01 -16.97 9.41
N GLU A 291 13.22 -18.10 10.08
CA GLU A 291 14.53 -18.61 10.44
C GLU A 291 15.36 -19.05 9.21
N GLU A 292 14.72 -19.32 8.09
CA GLU A 292 15.39 -19.66 6.82
C GLU A 292 15.89 -18.40 6.09
N VAL A 293 15.26 -17.25 6.36
CA VAL A 293 15.58 -15.97 5.71
C VAL A 293 16.83 -15.34 6.34
N THR A 294 17.09 -15.57 7.62
CA THR A 294 18.16 -14.93 8.42
C THR A 294 19.47 -15.70 8.44
N LYS A 295 19.57 -16.81 7.73
CA LYS A 295 20.79 -17.61 7.56
C LYS A 295 21.56 -17.19 6.32
#